data_69d0a38be6c5d860cd0e428b7b4d2ffc
#
_entry.id   69d0a38be6c5d860cd0e428b7b4d2ffc
#
_cell.length_a   1.000
_cell.length_b   1.000
_cell.length_c   1.000
_cell.angle_alpha   90.00
_cell.angle_beta   90.00
_cell.angle_gamma   90.00
#
_symmetry.space_group_name_H-M   'P 1'
#
loop_
_entity.id
_entity.type
_entity.pdbx_description
1 polymer ?
#
loop_
_entity_poly.entity_id
_entity_poly.type
_entity_poly.pdbx_seq_one_letter_code
_entity_poly.pdbx_strand_id
1 'polypeptide(L)'
;MGIAVIYATKLTKHTKAAAEYIAKRLGADIFNLKDLTRIDISGYDTIIFGTGIHAGKPYKPVVEFIQNNKDALEGKRKFLFIECMYNGEKGEAQRAKVSEELGISDSVFFNTKSENMNEAGFPEEIDEFISRI
;
A
#
# COMPACT_ATOMS: atom_id res chain seq x y z
N MET A 1 -7.96 -4.38 18.56
CA MET A 1 -6.75 -3.94 17.86
C MET A 1 -6.67 -4.66 16.53
N GLY A 2 -6.92 -3.94 15.47
CA GLY A 2 -7.00 -4.53 14.15
C GLY A 2 -6.02 -3.91 13.16
N ILE A 3 -5.87 -4.60 12.04
CA ILE A 3 -5.08 -4.13 10.91
C ILE A 3 -6.03 -3.99 9.73
N ALA A 4 -5.97 -2.86 9.04
CA ALA A 4 -6.74 -2.64 7.82
C ALA A 4 -5.79 -2.42 6.65
N VAL A 5 -6.06 -3.07 5.53
CA VAL A 5 -5.39 -2.82 4.26
C VAL A 5 -6.35 -2.01 3.39
N ILE A 6 -5.94 -0.80 3.05
CA ILE A 6 -6.74 0.13 2.25
C ILE A 6 -6.00 0.43 0.96
N TYR A 7 -6.58 0.11 -0.16
CA TYR A 7 -5.90 0.23 -1.45
C TYR A 7 -6.84 0.75 -2.54
N ALA A 8 -6.23 1.19 -3.63
CA ALA A 8 -6.95 1.55 -4.83
C ALA A 8 -6.31 0.87 -6.04
N THR A 9 -7.13 0.51 -7.01
CA THR A 9 -6.69 -0.05 -8.28
C THR A 9 -7.20 0.82 -9.42
N LYS A 10 -6.51 0.77 -10.56
CA LYS A 10 -6.96 1.48 -11.74
C LYS A 10 -7.06 0.53 -12.94
N LEU A 11 -5.96 0.29 -13.63
CA LEU A 11 -5.95 -0.53 -14.84
C LEU A 11 -5.36 -1.92 -14.65
N THR A 12 -4.52 -2.10 -13.64
CA THR A 12 -3.86 -3.38 -13.38
C THR A 12 -4.37 -3.97 -12.07
N LYS A 13 -4.31 -5.29 -11.98
CA LYS A 13 -4.76 -6.02 -10.79
C LYS A 13 -3.62 -6.29 -9.81
N HIS A 14 -2.42 -5.76 -10.06
CA HIS A 14 -1.26 -6.05 -9.23
C HIS A 14 -1.40 -5.50 -7.81
N THR A 15 -1.91 -4.29 -7.68
CA THR A 15 -2.12 -3.69 -6.36
C THR A 15 -3.15 -4.48 -5.55
N LYS A 16 -4.23 -4.89 -6.21
CA LYS A 16 -5.26 -5.71 -5.55
C LYS A 16 -4.70 -7.05 -5.08
N ALA A 17 -3.96 -7.73 -5.95
CA ALA A 17 -3.36 -9.03 -5.61
C ALA A 17 -2.40 -8.91 -4.42
N ALA A 18 -1.54 -7.90 -4.40
CA ALA A 18 -0.63 -7.66 -3.30
C ALA A 18 -1.39 -7.34 -2.01
N ALA A 19 -2.43 -6.50 -2.10
CA ALA A 19 -3.25 -6.15 -0.94
C ALA A 19 -3.93 -7.38 -0.34
N GLU A 20 -4.49 -8.25 -1.18
CA GLU A 20 -5.14 -9.48 -0.74
C GLU A 20 -4.14 -10.44 -0.07
N TYR A 21 -2.95 -10.57 -0.64
CA TYR A 21 -1.91 -11.41 -0.06
C TYR A 21 -1.48 -10.90 1.32
N ILE A 22 -1.22 -9.61 1.44
CA ILE A 22 -0.83 -8.99 2.70
C ILE A 22 -1.92 -9.16 3.75
N ALA A 23 -3.18 -8.89 3.38
CA ALA A 23 -4.30 -9.01 4.30
C ALA A 23 -4.46 -10.44 4.79
N LYS A 24 -4.34 -11.42 3.91
CA LYS A 24 -4.45 -12.83 4.27
C LYS A 24 -3.34 -13.25 5.23
N ARG A 25 -2.11 -12.82 4.97
CA ARG A 25 -0.95 -13.16 5.82
C ARG A 25 -1.05 -12.55 7.20
N LEU A 26 -1.66 -11.37 7.32
CA LEU A 26 -1.76 -10.65 8.60
C LEU A 26 -3.09 -10.85 9.31
N GLY A 27 -4.05 -11.52 8.68
CA GLY A 27 -5.41 -11.59 9.22
C GLY A 27 -6.07 -10.23 9.28
N ALA A 28 -5.80 -9.37 8.31
CA ALA A 28 -6.27 -8.00 8.27
C ALA A 28 -7.58 -7.89 7.48
N ASP A 29 -8.37 -6.87 7.80
CA ASP A 29 -9.50 -6.48 6.97
C ASP A 29 -8.99 -5.73 5.75
N ILE A 30 -9.70 -5.83 4.63
CA ILE A 30 -9.27 -5.26 3.36
C ILE A 30 -10.38 -4.39 2.77
N PHE A 31 -10.01 -3.21 2.27
CA PHE A 31 -10.94 -2.24 1.70
C PHE A 31 -10.40 -1.69 0.38
N ASN A 32 -11.24 -1.74 -0.65
CA ASN A 32 -10.93 -1.18 -1.96
C ASN A 32 -11.62 0.18 -2.08
N LEU A 33 -10.85 1.24 -2.24
CA LEU A 33 -11.36 2.60 -2.36
C LEU A 33 -12.16 2.85 -3.63
N LYS A 34 -12.09 1.95 -4.59
CA LYS A 34 -12.97 2.00 -5.77
C LYS A 34 -14.43 1.78 -5.39
N ASP A 35 -14.65 0.89 -4.42
CA ASP A 35 -15.99 0.49 -3.99
C ASP A 35 -16.49 1.27 -2.78
N LEU A 36 -15.55 1.72 -1.93
CA LEU A 36 -15.86 2.33 -0.64
C LEU A 36 -15.12 3.66 -0.51
N THR A 37 -15.86 4.75 -0.41
CA THR A 37 -15.28 6.08 -0.21
C THR A 37 -15.20 6.48 1.26
N ARG A 38 -15.98 5.81 2.11
CA ARG A 38 -15.96 6.04 3.56
C ARG A 38 -15.69 4.73 4.28
N ILE A 39 -14.66 4.73 5.10
CA ILE A 39 -14.27 3.57 5.89
C ILE A 39 -14.06 4.06 7.32
N ASP A 40 -14.70 3.41 8.27
CA ASP A 40 -14.50 3.70 9.68
C ASP A 40 -13.22 2.98 10.13
N ILE A 41 -12.17 3.76 10.38
CA ILE A 41 -10.87 3.23 10.79
C ILE A 41 -10.63 3.28 12.31
N SER A 42 -11.64 3.66 13.08
CA SER A 42 -11.50 3.81 14.53
C SER A 42 -11.13 2.51 15.24
N GLY A 43 -11.54 1.37 14.71
CA GLY A 43 -11.23 0.05 15.30
C GLY A 43 -9.87 -0.52 14.92
N TYR A 44 -9.06 0.22 14.16
CA TYR A 44 -7.76 -0.26 13.70
C TYR A 44 -6.64 0.59 14.25
N ASP A 45 -5.59 -0.06 14.76
CA ASP A 45 -4.39 0.64 15.22
C ASP A 45 -3.29 0.67 14.16
N THR A 46 -3.41 -0.15 13.13
CA THR A 46 -2.45 -0.25 12.04
C THR A 46 -3.18 -0.18 10.69
N ILE A 47 -2.72 0.72 9.83
CA ILE A 47 -3.28 0.91 8.50
C ILE A 47 -2.18 0.71 7.46
N ILE A 48 -2.44 -0.15 6.49
CA ILE A 48 -1.53 -0.40 5.38
C ILE A 48 -2.18 0.14 4.11
N PHE A 49 -1.55 1.13 3.48
CA PHE A 49 -2.05 1.69 2.23
C PHE A 49 -1.36 1.05 1.04
N GLY A 50 -2.13 0.80 0.00
CA GLY A 50 -1.62 0.25 -1.25
C GLY A 50 -2.02 1.11 -2.43
N THR A 51 -1.07 1.44 -3.29
CA THR A 51 -1.31 2.21 -4.50
C THR A 51 -0.43 1.74 -5.64
N GLY A 52 -0.94 1.87 -6.87
CA GLY A 52 -0.09 1.83 -8.05
C GLY A 52 0.37 3.24 -8.39
N ILE A 53 1.04 3.37 -9.51
CA ILE A 53 1.55 4.66 -9.99
C ILE A 53 0.94 4.96 -11.34
N HIS A 54 0.42 6.18 -11.50
CA HIS A 54 -0.09 6.68 -12.76
C HIS A 54 0.51 8.06 -13.02
N ALA A 55 1.17 8.21 -14.15
CA ALA A 55 1.84 9.46 -14.52
C ALA A 55 2.79 9.97 -13.42
N GLY A 56 3.51 9.06 -12.78
CA GLY A 56 4.48 9.38 -11.73
C GLY A 56 3.89 9.69 -10.37
N LYS A 57 2.58 9.49 -10.19
CA LYS A 57 1.87 9.85 -8.95
C LYS A 57 1.09 8.68 -8.38
N PRO A 58 0.87 8.67 -7.06
CA PRO A 58 -0.01 7.67 -6.46
C PRO A 58 -1.46 7.88 -6.93
N TYR A 59 -2.27 6.85 -6.80
CA TYR A 59 -3.67 6.92 -7.21
C TYR A 59 -4.43 7.93 -6.35
N LYS A 60 -5.23 8.76 -7.03
CA LYS A 60 -5.98 9.84 -6.41
C LYS A 60 -6.86 9.40 -5.24
N PRO A 61 -7.61 8.28 -5.32
CA PRO A 61 -8.43 7.85 -4.18
C PRO A 61 -7.63 7.64 -2.89
N VAL A 62 -6.39 7.13 -2.99
CA VAL A 62 -5.53 6.95 -1.82
C VAL A 62 -5.11 8.30 -1.26
N VAL A 63 -4.71 9.24 -2.12
CA VAL A 63 -4.33 10.59 -1.69
C VAL A 63 -5.49 11.27 -0.98
N GLU A 64 -6.67 11.22 -1.57
CA GLU A 64 -7.87 11.85 -1.00
C GLU A 64 -8.27 11.22 0.33
N PHE A 65 -8.21 9.90 0.42
CA PHE A 65 -8.53 9.22 1.66
C PHE A 65 -7.61 9.65 2.80
N ILE A 66 -6.32 9.71 2.55
CA ILE A 66 -5.34 10.13 3.56
C ILE A 66 -5.58 11.57 3.98
N GLN A 67 -5.83 12.48 3.02
CA GLN A 67 -6.11 13.88 3.31
C GLN A 67 -7.38 14.06 4.13
N ASN A 68 -8.44 13.35 3.75
CA ASN A 68 -9.75 13.47 4.41
C ASN A 68 -9.80 12.81 5.78
N ASN A 69 -8.86 11.92 6.09
CA ASN A 69 -8.81 11.19 7.35
C ASN A 69 -7.54 11.48 8.16
N LYS A 70 -6.90 12.60 7.90
CA LYS A 70 -5.62 12.94 8.51
C LYS A 70 -5.65 12.88 10.03
N ASP A 71 -6.67 13.44 10.65
CA ASP A 71 -6.81 13.44 12.09
C ASP A 71 -7.06 12.03 12.64
N ALA A 72 -7.91 11.26 11.96
CA ALA A 72 -8.20 9.89 12.37
C ALA A 72 -6.99 8.96 12.23
N LEU A 73 -6.08 9.28 11.33
CA LEU A 73 -4.85 8.50 11.10
C LEU A 73 -3.74 8.85 12.09
N GLU A 74 -3.84 9.99 12.75
CA GLU A 74 -2.83 10.41 13.70
C GLU A 74 -2.75 9.42 14.88
N GLY A 75 -1.54 9.05 15.25
CA GLY A 75 -1.33 8.09 16.34
C GLY A 75 -1.42 6.62 15.92
N LYS A 76 -1.82 6.35 14.69
CA LYS A 76 -1.87 4.98 14.17
C LYS A 76 -0.54 4.61 13.50
N ARG A 77 -0.21 3.32 13.52
CA ARG A 77 0.90 2.81 12.73
C ARG A 77 0.47 2.79 11.25
N LYS A 78 1.30 3.35 10.39
CA LYS A 78 1.00 3.47 8.97
C LYS A 78 2.11 2.90 8.12
N PHE A 79 1.73 2.15 7.11
CA PHE A 79 2.64 1.53 6.15
C PHE A 79 2.11 1.75 4.75
N LEU A 80 3.00 1.75 3.77
CA LEU A 80 2.64 1.99 2.39
C LEU A 80 3.35 1.01 1.49
N PHE A 81 2.63 0.37 0.59
CA PHE A 81 3.25 -0.38 -0.50
C PHE A 81 2.86 0.23 -1.84
N ILE A 82 3.79 0.23 -2.75
CA ILE A 82 3.66 0.85 -4.07
C ILE A 82 3.97 -0.20 -5.13
N GLU A 83 3.01 -0.42 -6.04
CA GLU A 83 3.25 -1.24 -7.22
C GLU A 83 3.76 -0.34 -8.34
N CYS A 84 4.98 -0.55 -8.78
CA CYS A 84 5.57 0.26 -9.82
C CYS A 84 6.34 -0.60 -10.82
N MET A 85 6.68 0.01 -11.96
CA MET A 85 7.41 -0.68 -13.03
C MET A 85 8.90 -0.41 -13.01
N TYR A 86 9.37 0.43 -12.10
CA TYR A 86 10.77 0.78 -11.99
C TYR A 86 11.50 -0.13 -11.02
N ASN A 87 12.78 -0.35 -11.28
CA ASN A 87 13.68 -1.07 -10.40
C ASN A 87 14.82 -0.17 -9.94
N GLY A 88 15.55 -0.62 -8.93
CA GLY A 88 16.77 0.01 -8.47
C GLY A 88 16.56 1.46 -8.06
N GLU A 89 17.45 2.34 -8.52
CA GLU A 89 17.43 3.75 -8.13
C GLU A 89 16.16 4.48 -8.54
N LYS A 90 15.58 4.16 -9.70
CA LYS A 90 14.33 4.79 -10.15
C LYS A 90 13.15 4.38 -9.29
N GLY A 91 13.07 3.10 -8.93
CA GLY A 91 12.03 2.61 -8.03
C GLY A 91 12.16 3.23 -6.65
N GLU A 92 13.36 3.30 -6.13
CA GLU A 92 13.64 3.90 -4.81
C GLU A 92 13.33 5.39 -4.79
N ALA A 93 13.69 6.13 -5.85
CA ALA A 93 13.39 7.55 -5.95
C ALA A 93 11.88 7.79 -6.00
N GLN A 94 11.15 6.95 -6.72
CA GLN A 94 9.69 7.05 -6.79
C GLN A 94 9.05 6.71 -5.44
N ARG A 95 9.51 5.66 -4.78
CA ARG A 95 9.04 5.31 -3.44
C ARG A 95 9.22 6.48 -2.47
N ALA A 96 10.40 7.07 -2.43
CA ALA A 96 10.70 8.19 -1.54
C ALA A 96 9.78 9.38 -1.81
N LYS A 97 9.55 9.70 -3.08
CA LYS A 97 8.69 10.82 -3.47
C LYS A 97 7.24 10.60 -3.04
N VAL A 98 6.70 9.42 -3.29
CA VAL A 98 5.32 9.08 -2.93
C VAL A 98 5.16 9.00 -1.41
N SER A 99 6.13 8.40 -0.73
CA SER A 99 6.17 8.32 0.72
C SER A 99 6.10 9.70 1.36
N GLU A 100 6.90 10.64 0.86
CA GLU A 100 6.89 12.03 1.33
C GLU A 100 5.55 12.71 1.04
N GLU A 101 5.02 12.54 -0.17
CA GLU A 101 3.75 13.13 -0.57
C GLU A 101 2.59 12.67 0.31
N LEU A 102 2.57 11.39 0.67
CA LEU A 102 1.51 10.81 1.50
C LEU A 102 1.78 10.92 3.01
N GLY A 103 2.98 11.32 3.39
CA GLY A 103 3.35 11.46 4.80
C GLY A 103 3.49 10.14 5.54
N ILE A 104 3.84 9.07 4.82
CA ILE A 104 4.03 7.75 5.40
C ILE A 104 5.49 7.35 5.22
N SER A 105 6.24 7.28 6.30
CA SER A 105 7.69 7.03 6.25
C SER A 105 8.04 5.55 6.02
N ASP A 106 7.22 4.63 6.52
CA ASP A 106 7.49 3.20 6.34
C ASP A 106 6.81 2.72 5.06
N SER A 107 7.59 2.63 3.99
CA SER A 107 7.08 2.30 2.67
C SER A 107 8.00 1.34 1.94
N VAL A 108 7.44 0.65 0.96
CA VAL A 108 8.15 -0.30 0.10
C VAL A 108 7.57 -0.18 -1.32
N PHE A 109 8.39 -0.49 -2.32
CA PHE A 109 7.85 -0.68 -3.66
C PHE A 109 8.03 -2.12 -4.10
N PHE A 110 7.08 -2.60 -4.88
CA PHE A 110 7.13 -3.92 -5.50
C PHE A 110 7.14 -3.74 -7.00
N ASN A 111 8.09 -4.40 -7.67
CA ASN A 111 8.12 -4.40 -9.12
C ASN A 111 7.40 -5.65 -9.62
N THR A 112 6.41 -5.46 -10.48
CA THR A 112 5.61 -6.55 -11.03
C THR A 112 6.41 -7.51 -11.92
N LYS A 113 7.61 -7.10 -12.32
CA LYS A 113 8.50 -7.89 -13.18
C LYS A 113 9.77 -8.30 -12.44
N SER A 114 9.75 -8.33 -11.11
CA SER A 114 10.91 -8.75 -10.33
C SER A 114 11.30 -10.19 -10.68
N GLU A 115 12.60 -10.46 -10.71
CA GLU A 115 13.13 -11.80 -10.92
C GLU A 115 13.07 -12.64 -9.64
N ASN A 116 13.06 -11.99 -8.49
CA ASN A 116 13.05 -12.66 -7.18
C ASN A 116 11.63 -12.74 -6.65
N MET A 117 10.95 -13.81 -7.08
CA MET A 117 9.57 -14.05 -6.66
C MET A 117 9.50 -15.11 -5.56
N ASN A 118 8.54 -14.97 -4.65
CA ASN A 118 8.26 -16.00 -3.65
C ASN A 118 7.37 -17.11 -4.24
N GLU A 119 7.05 -18.11 -3.44
CA GLU A 119 6.22 -19.26 -3.89
C GLU A 119 4.83 -18.83 -4.33
N ALA A 120 4.30 -17.73 -3.81
CA ALA A 120 2.97 -17.23 -4.15
C ALA A 120 2.97 -16.38 -5.43
N GLY A 121 4.12 -16.14 -6.05
CA GLY A 121 4.23 -15.35 -7.27
C GLY A 121 4.34 -13.86 -7.05
N PHE A 122 4.74 -13.43 -5.85
CA PHE A 122 4.99 -12.03 -5.51
C PHE A 122 6.48 -11.77 -5.33
N PRO A 123 6.94 -10.52 -5.51
CA PRO A 123 8.33 -10.19 -5.18
C PRO A 123 8.63 -10.53 -3.73
N GLU A 124 9.85 -11.03 -3.47
CA GLU A 124 10.25 -11.44 -2.10
C GLU A 124 10.15 -10.31 -1.08
N GLU A 125 10.31 -9.07 -1.53
CA GLU A 125 10.20 -7.90 -0.68
C GLU A 125 8.85 -7.79 0.04
N ILE A 126 7.80 -8.43 -0.51
CA ILE A 126 6.48 -8.39 0.12
C ILE A 126 6.50 -9.15 1.47
N ASP A 127 7.21 -10.26 1.54
CA ASP A 127 7.30 -11.04 2.78
C ASP A 127 8.13 -10.29 3.83
N GLU A 128 9.19 -9.62 3.42
CA GLU A 128 9.99 -8.79 4.32
C GLU A 128 9.15 -7.63 4.86
N PHE A 129 8.38 -6.99 3.99
CA PHE A 129 7.47 -5.91 4.39
C PHE A 129 6.45 -6.40 5.42
N ILE A 130 5.82 -7.54 5.16
CA ILE A 130 4.86 -8.15 6.09
C ILE A 130 5.51 -8.41 7.45
N SER A 131 6.75 -8.87 7.47
CA SER A 131 7.46 -9.20 8.70
C SER A 131 7.69 -7.99 9.61
N ARG A 132 7.67 -6.76 9.03
CA ARG A 132 7.86 -5.53 9.80
C ARG A 132 6.57 -5.02 10.45
N ILE A 133 5.45 -5.56 10.05
CA ILE A 133 4.14 -5.14 10.52
C ILE A 133 3.72 -5.98 11.72
#